data_ed4457c3ad9b41a5990bfc9b039da23d
#
_entry.id   ed4457c3ad9b41a5990bfc9b039da23d
#
_cell.length_a   1.000
_cell.length_b   1.000
_cell.length_c   1.000
_cell.angle_alpha   90.00
_cell.angle_beta   90.00
_cell.angle_gamma   90.00
#
_symmetry.space_group_name_H-M   'P 1'
#
loop_
_entity.id
_entity.type
_entity.pdbx_description
1 polymer ?
#
loop_
_entity_poly.entity_id
_entity_poly.type
_entity_poly.pdbx_seq_one_letter_code
_entity_poly.pdbx_strand_id
1 'polypeptide(L)'
;EGSPDISTLLRNRINAAVSKAGYGGGGGNPRFIIGPNVSLISQAITSTAPTQYANVYELNFMIVDVVTETIFASQTIQAKGVGFSPQKAFISALRNINLLDSVFMNFLLQGQTKAMKFFDENCANILAEAEAEARTRDFEGAYAVLNSIPSDAQECFAKIQDKKVEYFQMTLNINCAELLSKMRAELGKFNDSSGSGFNPEAMSYYSIIDKQSDCYDDAQKEYNSYIAKLNPKAKRNWDMEMRKYKDEIEITKQDREAKQDSFKYKMDHDAKLAEIKANADVEGNRKLLAKYKHDESPWLIRLFSSGSKLWKGEMSDN
;
A
#
# COMPACT_ATOMS: atom_id res chain seq x y z
N GLU A 1 -22.52 1.85 -27.79
CA GLU A 1 -21.17 2.19 -27.26
C GLU A 1 -21.38 3.03 -26.03
N GLY A 2 -20.98 2.51 -24.85
CA GLY A 2 -21.11 3.21 -23.58
C GLY A 2 -20.25 4.47 -23.57
N SER A 3 -20.78 5.56 -23.02
CA SER A 3 -20.02 6.80 -22.78
C SER A 3 -18.76 6.47 -21.97
N PRO A 4 -17.56 6.88 -22.38
CA PRO A 4 -16.36 6.62 -21.60
C PRO A 4 -16.54 7.23 -20.21
N ASP A 5 -16.25 6.47 -19.18
CA ASP A 5 -16.28 6.95 -17.81
C ASP A 5 -15.28 8.11 -17.68
N ILE A 6 -15.79 9.29 -17.36
CA ILE A 6 -15.04 10.54 -17.22
C ILE A 6 -13.91 10.36 -16.19
N SER A 7 -14.19 9.67 -15.12
CA SER A 7 -13.23 9.40 -14.05
C SER A 7 -12.06 8.56 -14.56
N THR A 8 -12.32 7.56 -15.38
CA THR A 8 -11.31 6.71 -16.00
C THR A 8 -10.43 7.47 -16.98
N LEU A 9 -11.03 8.37 -17.80
CA LEU A 9 -10.27 9.19 -18.74
C LEU A 9 -9.26 10.08 -18.00
N LEU A 10 -9.71 10.78 -16.95
CA LEU A 10 -8.87 11.68 -16.19
C LEU A 10 -7.78 10.92 -15.42
N ARG A 11 -8.16 9.81 -14.78
CA ARG A 11 -7.22 8.90 -14.06
C ARG A 11 -6.08 8.46 -14.97
N ASN A 12 -6.40 7.97 -16.17
CA ASN A 12 -5.39 7.49 -17.12
C ASN A 12 -4.42 8.60 -17.52
N ARG A 13 -4.89 9.85 -17.66
CA ARG A 13 -4.05 10.99 -17.99
C ARG A 13 -3.15 11.41 -16.83
N ILE A 14 -3.69 11.42 -15.61
CA ILE A 14 -2.89 11.69 -14.41
C ILE A 14 -1.83 10.58 -14.25
N ASN A 15 -2.21 9.32 -14.40
CA ASN A 15 -1.26 8.19 -14.31
C ASN A 15 -0.14 8.31 -15.34
N ALA A 16 -0.45 8.71 -16.57
CA ALA A 16 0.56 8.92 -17.59
C ALA A 16 1.54 10.06 -17.22
N ALA A 17 1.04 11.17 -16.65
CA ALA A 17 1.87 12.26 -16.19
C ALA A 17 2.76 11.86 -15.00
N VAL A 18 2.18 11.15 -14.02
CA VAL A 18 2.87 10.63 -12.85
C VAL A 18 3.97 9.66 -13.25
N SER A 19 3.67 8.72 -14.16
CA SER A 19 4.67 7.77 -14.69
C SER A 19 5.78 8.45 -15.43
N LYS A 20 5.47 9.50 -16.24
CA LYS A 20 6.48 10.30 -16.95
C LYS A 20 7.37 11.09 -15.99
N ALA A 21 6.83 11.53 -14.85
CA ALA A 21 7.59 12.17 -13.79
C ALA A 21 8.54 11.21 -13.04
N GLY A 22 8.54 9.92 -13.40
CA GLY A 22 9.37 8.90 -12.76
C GLY A 22 8.75 8.35 -11.46
N TYR A 23 7.47 8.60 -11.25
CA TYR A 23 6.73 8.12 -10.09
C TYR A 23 5.77 7.03 -10.53
N GLY A 24 6.01 5.82 -10.08
CA GLY A 24 5.18 4.69 -10.40
C GLY A 24 4.92 3.87 -9.14
N GLY A 25 3.72 3.37 -8.94
CA GLY A 25 3.43 2.46 -7.86
C GLY A 25 1.94 2.15 -7.80
N GLY A 26 1.58 0.91 -7.64
CA GLY A 26 0.22 0.45 -7.43
C GLY A 26 0.10 -0.24 -6.08
N GLY A 27 -0.91 0.08 -5.30
CA GLY A 27 -1.17 -0.59 -4.02
C GLY A 27 -2.44 -0.09 -3.35
N GLY A 28 -3.00 -0.91 -2.47
CA GLY A 28 -4.38 -0.82 -2.00
C GLY A 28 -4.73 0.30 -1.02
N ASN A 29 -3.78 1.07 -0.49
CA ASN A 29 -4.08 2.15 0.47
C ASN A 29 -3.10 3.32 0.29
N PRO A 30 -3.41 4.29 -0.59
CA PRO A 30 -2.52 5.41 -0.86
C PRO A 30 -2.54 6.43 0.27
N ARG A 31 -1.37 6.84 0.76
CA ARG A 31 -1.24 7.97 1.67
C ARG A 31 -1.40 9.31 0.94
N PHE A 32 -0.84 9.40 -0.26
CA PHE A 32 -0.93 10.62 -1.08
C PHE A 32 -1.91 10.43 -2.22
N ILE A 33 -2.74 11.42 -2.47
CA ILE A 33 -3.65 11.45 -3.61
C ILE A 33 -3.40 12.68 -4.47
N ILE A 34 -3.58 12.51 -5.78
CA ILE A 34 -3.61 13.59 -6.76
C ILE A 34 -4.98 13.57 -7.42
N GLY A 35 -5.66 14.68 -7.39
CA GLY A 35 -6.94 14.83 -8.06
C GLY A 35 -7.32 16.30 -8.24
N PRO A 36 -8.14 16.61 -9.21
CA PRO A 36 -8.66 17.96 -9.37
C PRO A 36 -9.97 18.14 -8.59
N ASN A 37 -10.14 19.34 -8.08
CA ASN A 37 -11.47 19.91 -7.87
C ASN A 37 -11.89 20.60 -9.18
N VAL A 38 -13.10 20.31 -9.67
CA VAL A 38 -13.56 20.80 -10.98
C VAL A 38 -14.72 21.76 -10.79
N SER A 39 -14.60 22.96 -11.41
CA SER A 39 -15.63 23.98 -11.41
C SER A 39 -16.00 24.39 -12.83
N LEU A 40 -17.29 24.55 -13.11
CA LEU A 40 -17.75 25.14 -14.36
C LEU A 40 -17.68 26.68 -14.24
N ILE A 41 -16.85 27.32 -15.06
CA ILE A 41 -16.64 28.78 -15.03
C ILE A 41 -17.65 29.48 -15.92
N SER A 42 -17.88 28.95 -17.12
CA SER A 42 -18.85 29.52 -18.03
C SER A 42 -19.43 28.46 -18.97
N GLN A 43 -20.66 28.68 -19.37
CA GLN A 43 -21.36 27.87 -20.35
C GLN A 43 -22.00 28.82 -21.40
N ALA A 44 -21.76 28.54 -22.67
CA ALA A 44 -22.41 29.15 -23.77
C ALA A 44 -23.13 28.09 -24.61
N ILE A 45 -24.36 28.41 -25.04
CA ILE A 45 -25.16 27.51 -25.88
C ILE A 45 -25.23 28.17 -27.26
N THR A 46 -24.81 27.45 -28.30
CA THR A 46 -24.86 27.97 -29.68
C THR A 46 -26.28 27.89 -30.24
N SER A 47 -26.65 28.87 -31.07
CA SER A 47 -27.92 28.85 -31.78
C SER A 47 -27.88 28.03 -33.08
N THR A 48 -26.90 27.15 -33.23
CA THR A 48 -26.74 26.25 -34.37
C THR A 48 -27.67 25.06 -34.29
N ALA A 49 -27.98 24.43 -35.41
CA ALA A 49 -28.70 23.15 -35.45
C ALA A 49 -27.74 22.04 -35.96
N PRO A 50 -27.37 21.03 -35.13
CA PRO A 50 -27.78 20.84 -33.74
C PRO A 50 -27.11 21.83 -32.77
N THR A 51 -27.79 22.09 -31.64
CA THR A 51 -27.29 22.94 -30.55
C THR A 51 -26.02 22.35 -29.94
N GLN A 52 -25.03 23.23 -29.67
CA GLN A 52 -23.77 22.83 -29.00
C GLN A 52 -23.59 23.64 -27.72
N TYR A 53 -22.92 22.96 -26.76
CA TYR A 53 -22.51 23.51 -25.48
C TYR A 53 -21.02 23.83 -25.55
N ALA A 54 -20.64 25.10 -25.37
CA ALA A 54 -19.27 25.53 -25.25
C ALA A 54 -18.99 25.92 -23.79
N ASN A 55 -18.24 25.07 -23.09
CA ASN A 55 -18.02 25.17 -21.65
C ASN A 55 -16.56 25.47 -21.34
N VAL A 56 -16.34 26.28 -20.31
CA VAL A 56 -15.02 26.51 -19.73
C VAL A 56 -15.03 25.97 -18.31
N TYR A 57 -14.11 25.08 -18.03
CA TYR A 57 -13.92 24.48 -16.71
C TYR A 57 -12.60 24.93 -16.12
N GLU A 58 -12.58 25.04 -14.80
CA GLU A 58 -11.37 25.18 -14.00
C GLU A 58 -11.13 23.85 -13.24
N LEU A 59 -9.94 23.31 -13.38
CA LEU A 59 -9.49 22.11 -12.68
C LEU A 59 -8.35 22.50 -11.75
N ASN A 60 -8.60 22.49 -10.45
CA ASN A 60 -7.60 22.74 -9.43
C ASN A 60 -7.04 21.41 -8.95
N PHE A 61 -5.90 20.98 -9.49
CA PHE A 61 -5.18 19.77 -9.08
C PHE A 61 -4.48 20.02 -7.77
N MET A 62 -4.60 19.05 -6.86
CA MET A 62 -3.95 19.08 -5.54
C MET A 62 -3.22 17.78 -5.29
N ILE A 63 -2.08 17.87 -4.60
CA ILE A 63 -1.36 16.73 -4.02
C ILE A 63 -1.59 16.80 -2.51
N VAL A 64 -2.27 15.79 -1.96
CA VAL A 64 -2.75 15.78 -0.57
C VAL A 64 -2.26 14.53 0.14
N ASP A 65 -1.76 14.68 1.37
CA ASP A 65 -1.61 13.60 2.34
C ASP A 65 -2.96 13.33 3.00
N VAL A 66 -3.54 12.16 2.78
CA VAL A 66 -4.87 11.82 3.33
C VAL A 66 -4.86 11.56 4.83
N VAL A 67 -3.71 11.34 5.44
CA VAL A 67 -3.57 11.09 6.88
C VAL A 67 -3.55 12.41 7.66
N THR A 68 -2.77 13.38 7.17
CA THR A 68 -2.63 14.69 7.83
C THR A 68 -3.49 15.77 7.19
N GLU A 69 -4.21 15.46 6.11
CA GLU A 69 -5.00 16.39 5.30
C GLU A 69 -4.17 17.57 4.74
N THR A 70 -2.85 17.40 4.69
CA THR A 70 -1.92 18.45 4.26
C THR A 70 -1.87 18.52 2.74
N ILE A 71 -2.07 19.72 2.18
CA ILE A 71 -1.90 19.99 0.74
C ILE A 71 -0.47 20.41 0.47
N PHE A 72 0.30 19.58 -0.24
CA PHE A 72 1.71 19.87 -0.56
C PHE A 72 1.87 20.77 -1.76
N ALA A 73 0.99 20.64 -2.76
CA ALA A 73 1.00 21.47 -3.95
C ALA A 73 -0.40 21.58 -4.54
N SER A 74 -0.65 22.69 -5.23
CA SER A 74 -1.86 22.89 -6.04
C SER A 74 -1.50 23.54 -7.38
N GLN A 75 -2.24 23.17 -8.43
CA GLN A 75 -2.08 23.71 -9.78
C GLN A 75 -3.45 23.83 -10.46
N THR A 76 -3.80 25.04 -10.85
CA THR A 76 -5.05 25.31 -11.57
C THR A 76 -4.82 25.27 -13.06
N ILE A 77 -5.70 24.58 -13.80
CA ILE A 77 -5.71 24.49 -15.25
C ILE A 77 -7.11 24.84 -15.75
N GLN A 78 -7.22 25.73 -16.73
CA GLN A 78 -8.47 25.97 -17.43
C GLN A 78 -8.58 25.07 -18.66
N ALA A 79 -9.74 24.45 -18.83
CA ALA A 79 -10.06 23.56 -19.94
C ALA A 79 -11.31 24.03 -20.66
N LYS A 80 -11.24 24.11 -21.98
CA LYS A 80 -12.37 24.50 -22.87
C LYS A 80 -12.81 23.25 -23.63
N GLY A 81 -14.10 23.04 -23.72
CA GLY A 81 -14.66 21.93 -24.46
C GLY A 81 -16.00 22.29 -25.11
N VAL A 82 -16.23 21.70 -26.29
CA VAL A 82 -17.47 21.82 -27.03
C VAL A 82 -18.06 20.46 -27.28
N GLY A 83 -19.38 20.37 -27.19
CA GLY A 83 -20.11 19.10 -27.39
C GLY A 83 -21.62 19.32 -27.55
N PHE A 84 -22.32 18.28 -28.01
CA PHE A 84 -23.79 18.28 -28.18
C PHE A 84 -24.56 18.09 -26.86
N SER A 85 -23.84 17.97 -25.75
CA SER A 85 -24.38 17.96 -24.40
C SER A 85 -23.33 18.50 -23.43
N PRO A 86 -23.72 18.97 -22.22
CA PRO A 86 -22.75 19.40 -21.21
C PRO A 86 -21.71 18.32 -20.89
N GLN A 87 -22.10 17.06 -20.82
CA GLN A 87 -21.19 15.93 -20.57
C GLN A 87 -20.19 15.74 -21.73
N LYS A 88 -20.64 15.82 -23.00
CA LYS A 88 -19.75 15.72 -24.15
C LYS A 88 -18.79 16.94 -24.24
N ALA A 89 -19.25 18.12 -23.84
CA ALA A 89 -18.40 19.30 -23.72
C ALA A 89 -17.32 19.09 -22.65
N PHE A 90 -17.68 18.51 -21.49
CA PHE A 90 -16.69 18.20 -20.44
C PHE A 90 -15.65 17.16 -20.89
N ILE A 91 -16.08 16.05 -21.51
CA ILE A 91 -15.16 15.05 -22.08
C ILE A 91 -14.21 15.71 -23.11
N SER A 92 -14.74 16.61 -23.95
CA SER A 92 -13.92 17.37 -24.91
C SER A 92 -12.91 18.26 -24.18
N ALA A 93 -13.31 18.97 -23.13
CA ALA A 93 -12.41 19.78 -22.30
C ALA A 93 -11.28 18.93 -21.69
N LEU A 94 -11.62 17.80 -21.09
CA LEU A 94 -10.62 16.88 -20.51
C LEU A 94 -9.64 16.34 -21.54
N ARG A 95 -10.07 16.09 -22.78
CA ARG A 95 -9.17 15.65 -23.86
C ARG A 95 -8.19 16.74 -24.28
N ASN A 96 -8.53 17.99 -24.12
CA ASN A 96 -7.72 19.15 -24.52
C ASN A 96 -6.67 19.55 -23.47
N ILE A 97 -6.77 19.05 -22.22
CA ILE A 97 -5.76 19.33 -21.19
C ILE A 97 -4.45 18.62 -21.55
N ASN A 98 -3.32 19.29 -21.40
CA ASN A 98 -2.01 18.66 -21.51
C ASN A 98 -1.36 18.52 -20.11
N LEU A 99 -1.50 17.35 -19.48
CA LEU A 99 -0.87 17.04 -18.20
C LEU A 99 0.60 16.58 -18.33
N LEU A 100 1.15 16.61 -19.55
CA LEU A 100 2.56 16.24 -19.82
C LEU A 100 3.42 17.45 -20.10
N ASP A 101 2.89 18.66 -19.93
CA ASP A 101 3.65 19.90 -20.10
C ASP A 101 4.56 20.18 -18.89
N SER A 102 5.46 21.16 -19.07
CA SER A 102 6.43 21.54 -18.05
C SER A 102 5.77 22.11 -16.78
N VAL A 103 4.63 22.75 -16.90
CA VAL A 103 3.91 23.35 -15.77
C VAL A 103 3.37 22.29 -14.85
N PHE A 104 2.69 21.28 -15.40
CA PHE A 104 2.15 20.18 -14.64
C PHE A 104 3.27 19.26 -14.07
N MET A 105 4.32 19.05 -14.86
CA MET A 105 5.49 18.28 -14.39
C MET A 105 6.20 18.97 -13.22
N ASN A 106 6.33 20.30 -13.26
CA ASN A 106 6.87 21.08 -12.13
C ASN A 106 5.97 21.03 -10.89
N PHE A 107 4.64 21.05 -11.07
CA PHE A 107 3.69 20.87 -9.98
C PHE A 107 3.90 19.51 -9.28
N LEU A 108 4.05 18.42 -10.04
CA LEU A 108 4.33 17.10 -9.48
C LEU A 108 5.66 17.09 -8.70
N LEU A 109 6.73 17.64 -9.27
CA LEU A 109 8.04 17.71 -8.66
C LEU A 109 8.04 18.54 -7.35
N GLN A 110 7.38 19.70 -7.36
CA GLN A 110 7.25 20.55 -6.18
C GLN A 110 6.46 19.87 -5.07
N GLY A 111 5.37 19.17 -5.41
CA GLY A 111 4.58 18.43 -4.45
C GLY A 111 5.38 17.32 -3.79
N GLN A 112 6.16 16.56 -4.57
CA GLN A 112 7.08 15.55 -4.03
C GLN A 112 8.11 16.18 -3.09
N THR A 113 8.82 17.22 -3.55
CA THR A 113 9.86 17.87 -2.75
C THR A 113 9.33 18.34 -1.40
N LYS A 114 8.13 18.96 -1.39
CA LYS A 114 7.49 19.42 -0.16
C LYS A 114 7.05 18.25 0.73
N ALA A 115 6.53 17.16 0.15
CA ALA A 115 6.15 15.97 0.90
C ALA A 115 7.37 15.33 1.57
N MET A 116 8.49 15.17 0.84
CA MET A 116 9.71 14.61 1.44
C MET A 116 10.26 15.48 2.56
N LYS A 117 10.31 16.79 2.34
CA LYS A 117 10.72 17.76 3.35
C LYS A 117 9.84 17.70 4.60
N PHE A 118 8.52 17.56 4.42
CA PHE A 118 7.59 17.39 5.53
C PHE A 118 7.94 16.18 6.41
N PHE A 119 8.26 15.02 5.80
CA PHE A 119 8.66 13.84 6.56
C PHE A 119 9.98 14.02 7.29
N ASP A 120 10.97 14.63 6.64
CA ASP A 120 12.27 14.88 7.25
C ASP A 120 12.14 15.86 8.45
N GLU A 121 11.34 16.92 8.30
CA GLU A 121 11.09 17.91 9.36
C GLU A 121 10.24 17.36 10.51
N ASN A 122 9.28 16.46 10.22
CA ASN A 122 8.36 15.89 11.23
C ASN A 122 8.79 14.51 11.73
N CYS A 123 9.98 14.05 11.39
CA CYS A 123 10.46 12.71 11.71
C CYS A 123 10.36 12.38 13.21
N ALA A 124 10.73 13.33 14.07
CA ALA A 124 10.67 13.13 15.52
C ALA A 124 9.23 12.92 16.03
N ASN A 125 8.26 13.63 15.46
CA ASN A 125 6.85 13.49 15.83
C ASN A 125 6.29 12.15 15.37
N ILE A 126 6.61 11.73 14.13
CA ILE A 126 6.17 10.46 13.58
C ILE A 126 6.78 9.29 14.37
N LEU A 127 8.06 9.40 14.76
CA LEU A 127 8.70 8.41 15.60
C LEU A 127 8.05 8.34 16.99
N ALA A 128 7.72 9.49 17.60
CA ALA A 128 7.02 9.55 18.87
C ALA A 128 5.60 8.94 18.82
N GLU A 129 4.88 9.13 17.70
CA GLU A 129 3.59 8.50 17.44
C GLU A 129 3.74 6.97 17.38
N ALA A 130 4.68 6.45 16.60
CA ALA A 130 4.96 5.02 16.54
C ALA A 130 5.37 4.45 17.92
N GLU A 131 6.17 5.18 18.70
CA GLU A 131 6.53 4.77 20.05
C GLU A 131 5.32 4.78 21.01
N ALA A 132 4.35 5.67 20.80
CA ALA A 132 3.11 5.68 21.60
C ALA A 132 2.28 4.42 21.34
N GLU A 133 2.12 4.01 20.06
CA GLU A 133 1.47 2.75 19.69
C GLU A 133 2.23 1.54 20.30
N ALA A 134 3.55 1.53 20.19
CA ALA A 134 4.36 0.46 20.75
C ALA A 134 4.23 0.34 22.28
N ARG A 135 4.04 1.44 23.02
CA ARG A 135 3.82 1.42 24.48
C ARG A 135 2.50 0.74 24.86
N THR A 136 1.49 0.80 23.99
CA THR A 136 0.22 0.06 24.19
C THR A 136 0.29 -1.38 23.69
N ARG A 137 1.47 -1.83 23.24
CA ARG A 137 1.75 -3.12 22.60
C ARG A 137 1.11 -3.30 21.23
N ASP A 138 0.68 -2.21 20.61
CA ASP A 138 0.28 -2.21 19.20
C ASP A 138 1.52 -2.02 18.30
N PHE A 139 2.33 -3.09 18.19
CA PHE A 139 3.53 -3.05 17.36
C PHE A 139 3.20 -3.08 15.86
N GLU A 140 2.05 -3.64 15.49
CA GLU A 140 1.56 -3.60 14.10
C GLU A 140 1.21 -2.16 13.71
N GLY A 141 0.50 -1.43 14.57
CA GLY A 141 0.21 -0.01 14.39
C GLY A 141 1.49 0.81 14.36
N ALA A 142 2.39 0.60 15.32
CA ALA A 142 3.71 1.26 15.35
C ALA A 142 4.50 1.03 14.06
N TYR A 143 4.55 -0.22 13.59
CA TYR A 143 5.19 -0.56 12.32
C TYR A 143 4.52 0.13 11.13
N ALA A 144 3.18 0.17 11.08
CA ALA A 144 2.42 0.82 10.01
C ALA A 144 2.70 2.32 9.93
N VAL A 145 2.80 3.01 11.07
CA VAL A 145 3.20 4.42 11.16
C VAL A 145 4.57 4.63 10.51
N LEU A 146 5.58 3.86 10.92
CA LEU A 146 6.93 3.99 10.36
C LEU A 146 6.99 3.57 8.88
N ASN A 147 6.22 2.55 8.49
CA ASN A 147 6.17 2.08 7.10
C ASN A 147 5.47 3.07 6.15
N SER A 148 4.79 4.07 6.69
CA SER A 148 4.16 5.14 5.91
C SER A 148 5.16 6.18 5.40
N ILE A 149 6.40 6.19 5.95
CA ILE A 149 7.45 7.14 5.56
C ILE A 149 8.06 6.72 4.22
N PRO A 150 8.05 7.59 3.20
CA PRO A 150 8.63 7.29 1.91
C PRO A 150 10.16 7.14 1.98
N SER A 151 10.72 6.22 1.19
CA SER A 151 12.18 6.05 1.09
C SER A 151 12.91 7.30 0.58
N ASP A 152 12.19 8.19 -0.10
CA ASP A 152 12.74 9.44 -0.63
C ASP A 152 12.91 10.54 0.45
N ALA A 153 12.27 10.41 1.61
CA ALA A 153 12.53 11.23 2.81
C ALA A 153 13.78 10.69 3.52
N GLN A 154 14.94 10.98 2.96
CA GLN A 154 16.20 10.27 3.24
C GLN A 154 16.64 10.35 4.70
N GLU A 155 16.53 11.52 5.33
CA GLU A 155 16.96 11.70 6.71
C GLU A 155 16.08 10.96 7.70
N CYS A 156 14.76 11.06 7.53
CA CYS A 156 13.82 10.36 8.38
C CYS A 156 13.85 8.86 8.13
N PHE A 157 13.84 8.45 6.86
CA PHE A 157 13.85 7.05 6.49
C PHE A 157 15.06 6.31 7.08
N ALA A 158 16.25 6.91 7.06
CA ALA A 158 17.43 6.30 7.67
C ALA A 158 17.32 6.15 9.20
N LYS A 159 16.71 7.14 9.88
CA LYS A 159 16.54 7.13 11.35
C LYS A 159 15.57 6.07 11.85
N ILE A 160 14.59 5.67 11.04
CA ILE A 160 13.50 4.79 11.48
C ILE A 160 13.77 3.31 11.22
N GLN A 161 14.79 2.95 10.42
CA GLN A 161 14.97 1.56 9.95
C GLN A 161 15.09 0.56 11.10
N ASP A 162 15.93 0.85 12.08
CA ASP A 162 16.14 -0.05 13.22
C ASP A 162 14.83 -0.25 14.02
N LYS A 163 14.09 0.83 14.26
CA LYS A 163 12.79 0.76 14.95
C LYS A 163 11.73 0.02 14.14
N LYS A 164 11.73 0.20 12.84
CA LYS A 164 10.83 -0.51 11.94
C LYS A 164 11.06 -2.02 11.97
N VAL A 165 12.34 -2.45 11.97
CA VAL A 165 12.71 -3.86 12.13
C VAL A 165 12.32 -4.39 13.51
N GLU A 166 12.60 -3.62 14.58
CA GLU A 166 12.24 -3.97 15.95
C GLU A 166 10.72 -4.20 16.08
N TYR A 167 9.91 -3.27 15.62
CA TYR A 167 8.44 -3.38 15.76
C TYR A 167 7.86 -4.51 14.92
N PHE A 168 8.42 -4.74 13.73
CA PHE A 168 8.05 -5.91 12.92
C PHE A 168 8.34 -7.22 13.66
N GLN A 169 9.54 -7.36 14.23
CA GLN A 169 9.91 -8.56 15.00
C GLN A 169 9.01 -8.74 16.24
N MET A 170 8.68 -7.65 16.94
CA MET A 170 7.76 -7.68 18.07
C MET A 170 6.35 -8.14 17.66
N THR A 171 5.87 -7.69 16.49
CA THR A 171 4.58 -8.16 15.94
C THR A 171 4.61 -9.66 15.69
N LEU A 172 5.67 -10.18 15.06
CA LEU A 172 5.83 -11.63 14.85
C LEU A 172 5.83 -12.40 16.17
N ASN A 173 6.53 -11.89 17.19
CA ASN A 173 6.66 -12.56 18.48
C ASN A 173 5.34 -12.59 19.27
N ILE A 174 4.56 -11.49 19.24
CA ILE A 174 3.23 -11.46 19.89
C ILE A 174 2.27 -12.42 19.19
N ASN A 175 2.21 -12.37 17.86
CA ASN A 175 1.37 -13.27 17.08
C ASN A 175 1.74 -14.73 17.33
N CYS A 176 3.04 -15.02 17.41
CA CYS A 176 3.53 -16.34 17.72
C CYS A 176 3.09 -16.82 19.12
N ALA A 177 3.26 -15.99 20.14
CA ALA A 177 2.87 -16.33 21.51
C ALA A 177 1.36 -16.61 21.63
N GLU A 178 0.53 -15.81 20.93
CA GLU A 178 -0.91 -16.03 20.88
C GLU A 178 -1.27 -17.34 20.18
N LEU A 179 -0.69 -17.59 19.00
CA LEU A 179 -0.91 -18.82 18.23
C LEU A 179 -0.44 -20.06 18.97
N LEU A 180 0.72 -20.00 19.64
CA LEU A 180 1.24 -21.07 20.46
C LEU A 180 0.32 -21.36 21.65
N SER A 181 -0.23 -20.32 22.28
CA SER A 181 -1.21 -20.47 23.37
C SER A 181 -2.50 -21.16 22.89
N LYS A 182 -3.03 -20.73 21.73
CA LYS A 182 -4.21 -21.36 21.10
C LYS A 182 -3.93 -22.81 20.72
N MET A 183 -2.78 -23.09 20.13
CA MET A 183 -2.33 -24.44 19.79
C MET A 183 -2.28 -25.34 21.06
N ARG A 184 -1.67 -24.87 22.14
CA ARG A 184 -1.61 -25.62 23.43
C ARG A 184 -2.99 -25.89 23.99
N ALA A 185 -3.89 -24.92 23.93
CA ALA A 185 -5.26 -25.07 24.39
C ALA A 185 -5.99 -26.17 23.60
N GLU A 186 -5.83 -26.21 22.30
CA GLU A 186 -6.43 -27.26 21.45
C GLU A 186 -5.81 -28.62 21.68
N LEU A 187 -4.48 -28.69 21.78
CA LEU A 187 -3.80 -29.96 22.11
C LEU A 187 -4.23 -30.52 23.51
N GLY A 188 -4.52 -29.63 24.46
CA GLY A 188 -5.01 -29.98 25.79
C GLY A 188 -6.44 -30.52 25.82
N LYS A 189 -7.30 -30.13 24.88
CA LYS A 189 -8.68 -30.63 24.77
C LYS A 189 -8.76 -32.05 24.20
N PHE A 190 -7.68 -32.53 23.63
CA PHE A 190 -7.66 -33.80 22.90
C PHE A 190 -7.62 -34.99 23.88
N ASN A 191 -8.77 -35.65 24.07
CA ASN A 191 -8.86 -36.93 24.69
C ASN A 191 -8.86 -38.02 23.62
N ASP A 192 -7.96 -39.01 23.76
CA ASP A 192 -7.73 -40.11 22.82
C ASP A 192 -8.96 -41.04 22.61
N SER A 193 -10.13 -40.65 23.08
CA SER A 193 -11.38 -41.41 22.95
C SER A 193 -11.86 -41.57 21.50
N SER A 194 -11.44 -40.71 20.58
CA SER A 194 -11.77 -40.83 19.15
C SER A 194 -10.83 -41.73 18.37
N GLY A 195 -9.64 -42.02 18.87
CA GLY A 195 -8.61 -42.83 18.22
C GLY A 195 -8.03 -42.26 16.94
N SER A 196 -8.40 -41.04 16.54
CA SER A 196 -7.89 -40.42 15.33
C SER A 196 -6.52 -39.77 15.50
N GLY A 197 -6.25 -39.25 16.69
CA GLY A 197 -4.99 -38.59 17.02
C GLY A 197 -4.75 -37.26 16.29
N PHE A 198 -5.60 -36.87 15.34
CA PHE A 198 -5.44 -35.63 14.55
C PHE A 198 -6.30 -34.51 15.13
N ASN A 199 -5.66 -33.36 15.37
CA ASN A 199 -6.35 -32.13 15.76
C ASN A 199 -6.11 -31.02 14.67
N PRO A 200 -7.07 -30.81 13.77
CA PRO A 200 -6.91 -29.86 12.65
C PRO A 200 -6.78 -28.42 13.14
N GLU A 201 -7.43 -28.04 14.25
CA GLU A 201 -7.35 -26.67 14.79
C GLU A 201 -5.97 -26.38 15.35
N ALA A 202 -5.42 -27.29 16.16
CA ALA A 202 -4.05 -27.14 16.65
C ALA A 202 -3.04 -27.03 15.50
N MET A 203 -3.26 -27.80 14.43
CA MET A 203 -2.41 -27.77 13.25
C MET A 203 -2.56 -26.47 12.45
N SER A 204 -3.76 -25.91 12.37
CA SER A 204 -3.96 -24.62 11.72
C SER A 204 -3.16 -23.53 12.42
N TYR A 205 -3.17 -23.47 13.74
CA TYR A 205 -2.36 -22.53 14.51
C TYR A 205 -0.85 -22.73 14.28
N TYR A 206 -0.37 -23.97 14.37
CA TYR A 206 1.04 -24.26 14.13
C TYR A 206 1.52 -23.84 12.74
N SER A 207 0.70 -24.08 11.71
CA SER A 207 1.06 -23.82 10.31
C SER A 207 1.25 -22.35 9.97
N ILE A 208 0.63 -21.46 10.76
CA ILE A 208 0.67 -20.00 10.53
C ILE A 208 1.68 -19.28 11.44
N ILE A 209 2.33 -20.01 12.37
CA ILE A 209 3.43 -19.44 13.15
C ILE A 209 4.61 -19.16 12.23
N ASP A 210 5.08 -17.91 12.27
CA ASP A 210 6.23 -17.49 11.48
C ASP A 210 7.51 -18.14 12.01
N LYS A 211 8.33 -18.68 11.10
CA LYS A 211 9.60 -19.32 11.45
C LYS A 211 10.66 -18.36 11.98
N GLN A 212 10.50 -17.06 11.72
CA GLN A 212 11.41 -16.02 12.22
C GLN A 212 11.00 -15.49 13.59
N SER A 213 9.89 -15.96 14.14
CA SER A 213 9.46 -15.62 15.49
C SER A 213 10.22 -16.38 16.55
N ASP A 214 10.47 -15.73 17.69
CA ASP A 214 11.25 -16.31 18.80
C ASP A 214 10.62 -17.58 19.39
N CYS A 215 9.30 -17.75 19.27
CA CYS A 215 8.59 -18.91 19.84
C CYS A 215 8.42 -20.09 18.86
N TYR A 216 8.93 -19.99 17.63
CA TYR A 216 8.76 -21.05 16.63
C TYR A 216 9.34 -22.40 17.09
N ASP A 217 10.55 -22.37 17.67
CA ASP A 217 11.21 -23.57 18.17
C ASP A 217 10.40 -24.24 19.31
N ASP A 218 9.78 -23.43 20.15
CA ASP A 218 8.91 -23.95 21.23
C ASP A 218 7.62 -24.56 20.65
N ALA A 219 7.02 -23.91 19.65
CA ALA A 219 5.87 -24.47 18.93
C ALA A 219 6.22 -25.80 18.27
N GLN A 220 7.41 -25.91 17.67
CA GLN A 220 7.89 -27.14 17.06
C GLN A 220 8.15 -28.25 18.10
N LYS A 221 8.72 -27.91 19.26
CA LYS A 221 8.90 -28.86 20.36
C LYS A 221 7.56 -29.38 20.90
N GLU A 222 6.58 -28.51 21.12
CA GLU A 222 5.23 -28.89 21.58
C GLU A 222 4.56 -29.82 20.57
N TYR A 223 4.63 -29.48 19.29
CA TYR A 223 4.14 -30.29 18.19
C TYR A 223 4.76 -31.70 18.20
N ASN A 224 6.09 -31.79 18.25
CA ASN A 224 6.81 -33.04 18.24
C ASN A 224 6.52 -33.86 19.52
N SER A 225 6.42 -33.21 20.69
CA SER A 225 6.05 -33.86 21.96
C SER A 225 4.65 -34.44 21.90
N TYR A 226 3.69 -33.76 21.27
CA TYR A 226 2.34 -34.26 21.09
C TYR A 226 2.32 -35.53 20.24
N ILE A 227 2.99 -35.50 19.07
CA ILE A 227 3.07 -36.66 18.16
C ILE A 227 3.74 -37.86 18.82
N ALA A 228 4.76 -37.63 19.63
CA ALA A 228 5.47 -38.71 20.33
C ALA A 228 4.58 -39.45 21.34
N LYS A 229 3.54 -38.80 21.88
CA LYS A 229 2.60 -39.40 22.85
C LYS A 229 1.46 -40.20 22.19
N LEU A 230 1.28 -40.07 20.86
CA LEU A 230 0.22 -40.77 20.14
C LEU A 230 0.49 -42.30 20.11
N ASN A 231 -0.56 -43.11 20.30
CA ASN A 231 -0.46 -44.53 20.08
C ASN A 231 -0.21 -44.87 18.58
N PRO A 232 0.27 -46.09 18.24
CA PRO A 232 0.60 -46.42 16.84
C PRO A 232 -0.56 -46.32 15.84
N LYS A 233 -1.81 -46.50 16.29
CA LYS A 233 -3.00 -46.34 15.44
C LYS A 233 -3.30 -44.86 15.21
N ALA A 234 -3.31 -44.07 16.25
CA ALA A 234 -3.49 -42.63 16.21
C ALA A 234 -2.38 -41.95 15.38
N LYS A 235 -1.12 -42.43 15.51
CA LYS A 235 0.01 -41.92 14.72
C LYS A 235 -0.16 -42.22 13.23
N ARG A 236 -0.62 -43.40 12.82
CA ARG A 236 -0.91 -43.73 11.43
C ARG A 236 -2.04 -42.85 10.85
N ASN A 237 -3.09 -42.65 11.65
CA ASN A 237 -4.18 -41.74 11.24
C ASN A 237 -3.69 -40.30 11.11
N TRP A 238 -2.88 -39.86 12.09
CA TRP A 238 -2.21 -38.56 12.06
C TRP A 238 -1.40 -38.35 10.77
N ASP A 239 -0.52 -39.32 10.45
CA ASP A 239 0.34 -39.24 9.26
C ASP A 239 -0.48 -39.20 7.98
N MET A 240 -1.61 -39.89 7.92
CA MET A 240 -2.51 -39.86 6.74
C MET A 240 -3.27 -38.53 6.62
N GLU A 241 -3.83 -38.00 7.70
CA GLU A 241 -4.53 -36.74 7.72
C GLU A 241 -3.56 -35.56 7.50
N MET A 242 -2.34 -35.64 8.05
CA MET A 242 -1.29 -34.65 7.82
C MET A 242 -0.84 -34.55 6.37
N ARG A 243 -0.83 -35.66 5.62
CA ARG A 243 -0.57 -35.61 4.18
C ARG A 243 -1.65 -34.82 3.44
N LYS A 244 -2.93 -35.09 3.72
CA LYS A 244 -4.05 -34.37 3.14
C LYS A 244 -3.99 -32.88 3.49
N TYR A 245 -3.73 -32.58 4.78
CA TYR A 245 -3.65 -31.23 5.29
C TYR A 245 -2.47 -30.42 4.71
N LYS A 246 -1.31 -31.08 4.50
CA LYS A 246 -0.16 -30.44 3.83
C LYS A 246 -0.45 -30.06 2.39
N ASP A 247 -1.17 -30.91 1.67
CA ASP A 247 -1.54 -30.63 0.27
C ASP A 247 -2.50 -29.43 0.20
N GLU A 248 -3.42 -29.27 1.16
CA GLU A 248 -4.34 -28.13 1.23
C GLU A 248 -3.64 -26.82 1.67
N ILE A 249 -2.67 -26.93 2.60
CA ILE A 249 -1.92 -25.77 3.09
C ILE A 249 -0.83 -25.32 2.12
N GLU A 250 -0.28 -26.20 1.30
CA GLU A 250 0.83 -25.86 0.39
C GLU A 250 0.48 -24.68 -0.51
N ILE A 251 -0.75 -24.59 -1.01
CA ILE A 251 -1.25 -23.48 -1.82
C ILE A 251 -1.33 -22.18 -1.00
N THR A 252 -1.87 -22.28 0.23
CA THR A 252 -1.99 -21.10 1.13
C THR A 252 -0.64 -20.64 1.68
N LYS A 253 0.33 -21.56 1.78
CA LYS A 253 1.68 -21.25 2.26
C LYS A 253 2.51 -20.55 1.18
N GLN A 254 2.40 -20.97 -0.09
CA GLN A 254 3.02 -20.29 -1.22
C GLN A 254 2.57 -18.83 -1.32
N ASP A 255 1.28 -18.55 -1.10
CA ASP A 255 0.76 -17.18 -1.07
C ASP A 255 1.31 -16.34 0.10
N ARG A 256 1.55 -16.96 1.26
CA ARG A 256 2.12 -16.27 2.44
C ARG A 256 3.62 -16.07 2.31
N GLU A 257 4.35 -17.10 1.87
CA GLU A 257 5.79 -17.01 1.60
C GLU A 257 6.07 -15.96 0.52
N ALA A 258 5.27 -15.91 -0.54
CA ALA A 258 5.35 -14.86 -1.55
C ALA A 258 5.11 -13.45 -0.97
N LYS A 259 4.18 -13.31 0.00
CA LYS A 259 3.95 -12.04 0.71
C LYS A 259 5.10 -11.69 1.66
N GLN A 260 5.65 -12.67 2.38
CA GLN A 260 6.81 -12.50 3.27
C GLN A 260 8.09 -12.20 2.49
N ASP A 261 8.35 -12.93 1.41
CA ASP A 261 9.50 -12.70 0.54
C ASP A 261 9.38 -11.33 -0.17
N SER A 262 8.17 -10.94 -0.57
CA SER A 262 7.89 -9.60 -1.09
C SER A 262 8.16 -8.52 -0.03
N PHE A 263 7.81 -8.77 1.24
CA PHE A 263 8.07 -7.84 2.34
C PHE A 263 9.57 -7.74 2.65
N LYS A 264 10.26 -8.87 2.78
CA LYS A 264 11.71 -8.93 3.02
C LYS A 264 12.49 -8.33 1.86
N TYR A 265 12.12 -8.67 0.62
CA TYR A 265 12.68 -8.06 -0.58
C TYR A 265 12.50 -6.54 -0.57
N LYS A 266 11.33 -6.07 -0.16
CA LYS A 266 11.03 -4.64 -0.08
C LYS A 266 11.87 -3.94 0.99
N MET A 267 12.07 -4.57 2.15
CA MET A 267 12.94 -4.03 3.20
C MET A 267 14.41 -4.00 2.77
N ASP A 268 14.91 -5.08 2.17
CA ASP A 268 16.28 -5.17 1.67
C ASP A 268 16.53 -4.18 0.51
N HIS A 269 15.53 -4.01 -0.36
CA HIS A 269 15.54 -3.06 -1.46
C HIS A 269 15.53 -1.62 -0.96
N ASP A 270 14.68 -1.29 0.01
CA ASP A 270 14.59 0.04 0.62
C ASP A 270 15.88 0.39 1.37
N ALA A 271 16.48 -0.57 2.09
CA ALA A 271 17.77 -0.40 2.76
C ALA A 271 18.91 -0.14 1.75
N LYS A 272 18.96 -0.90 0.65
CA LYS A 272 19.92 -0.65 -0.43
C LYS A 272 19.71 0.69 -1.14
N LEU A 273 18.45 1.09 -1.34
CA LEU A 273 18.12 2.41 -1.88
C LEU A 273 18.61 3.54 -0.96
N ALA A 274 18.43 3.39 0.35
CA ALA A 274 18.90 4.37 1.33
C ALA A 274 20.44 4.44 1.32
N GLU A 275 21.15 3.29 1.25
CA GLU A 275 22.61 3.22 1.14
C GLU A 275 23.13 3.87 -0.15
N ILE A 276 22.50 3.57 -1.30
CA ILE A 276 22.85 4.16 -2.60
C ILE A 276 22.62 5.68 -2.58
N LYS A 277 21.54 6.14 -1.94
CA LYS A 277 21.22 7.56 -1.83
C LYS A 277 22.18 8.29 -0.89
N ALA A 278 22.54 7.69 0.24
CA ALA A 278 23.52 8.24 1.17
C ALA A 278 24.93 8.38 0.54
N ASN A 279 25.26 7.51 -0.43
CA ASN A 279 26.54 7.54 -1.15
C ASN A 279 26.45 8.28 -2.50
N ALA A 280 25.39 9.05 -2.77
CA ALA A 280 25.02 9.54 -4.10
C ALA A 280 25.80 10.77 -4.61
N ASP A 281 26.89 11.16 -3.96
CA ASP A 281 27.77 12.26 -4.45
C ASP A 281 28.62 11.87 -5.67
N VAL A 282 28.46 10.68 -6.25
CA VAL A 282 29.22 10.21 -7.39
C VAL A 282 28.28 9.93 -8.58
N GLU A 283 28.62 10.52 -9.73
CA GLU A 283 27.85 10.44 -11.01
C GLU A 283 27.47 9.02 -11.46
N GLY A 284 28.24 7.99 -11.03
CA GLY A 284 27.97 6.57 -11.24
C GLY A 284 26.72 6.06 -10.50
N ASN A 285 26.44 6.58 -9.32
CA ASN A 285 25.30 6.17 -8.50
C ASN A 285 23.97 6.79 -9.01
N ARG A 286 24.03 7.90 -9.74
CA ARG A 286 22.87 8.52 -10.39
C ARG A 286 22.21 7.59 -11.43
N LYS A 287 23.01 6.85 -12.20
CA LYS A 287 22.53 5.84 -13.18
C LYS A 287 21.93 4.61 -12.50
N LEU A 288 22.53 4.19 -11.38
CA LEU A 288 21.98 3.09 -10.56
C LEU A 288 20.65 3.51 -9.88
N LEU A 289 20.60 4.70 -9.31
CA LEU A 289 19.35 5.29 -8.76
C LEU A 289 18.23 5.39 -9.79
N ALA A 290 18.53 5.77 -11.03
CA ALA A 290 17.54 5.81 -12.11
C ALA A 290 16.99 4.42 -12.44
N LYS A 291 17.84 3.38 -12.43
CA LYS A 291 17.44 2.00 -12.66
C LYS A 291 16.58 1.44 -11.53
N TYR A 292 16.94 1.69 -10.27
CA TYR A 292 16.14 1.27 -9.10
C TYR A 292 14.86 2.06 -8.93
N LYS A 293 14.83 3.36 -9.29
CA LYS A 293 13.60 4.16 -9.32
C LYS A 293 12.60 3.72 -10.38
N HIS A 294 13.06 3.11 -11.46
CA HIS A 294 12.17 2.59 -12.52
C HIS A 294 11.44 1.33 -12.09
N ASP A 295 12.08 0.49 -11.27
CA ASP A 295 11.49 -0.77 -10.83
C ASP A 295 10.51 -0.62 -9.66
N GLU A 296 10.66 0.39 -8.80
CA GLU A 296 9.73 0.62 -7.68
C GLU A 296 9.73 2.08 -7.20
N SER A 297 8.74 2.83 -7.62
CA SER A 297 8.27 4.02 -6.88
C SER A 297 6.91 3.73 -6.26
N PRO A 298 6.85 3.21 -5.02
CA PRO A 298 5.60 2.71 -4.44
C PRO A 298 4.59 3.79 -4.09
N TRP A 299 4.96 5.07 -4.02
CA TRP A 299 4.15 6.05 -3.34
C TRP A 299 3.15 6.83 -4.20
N LEU A 300 3.34 6.95 -5.52
CA LEU A 300 2.44 7.74 -6.37
C LEU A 300 1.37 6.96 -7.14
N ILE A 301 1.54 5.69 -7.44
CA ILE A 301 0.50 4.87 -8.13
C ILE A 301 -0.45 4.17 -7.14
N ARG A 302 -0.13 4.04 -5.86
CA ARG A 302 -1.11 3.66 -4.84
C ARG A 302 -2.33 4.60 -4.79
N LEU A 303 -2.27 5.68 -5.53
CA LEU A 303 -3.19 6.81 -5.49
C LEU A 303 -4.61 6.53 -6.00
N PHE A 304 -4.88 5.41 -6.67
CA PHE A 304 -6.13 5.31 -7.43
C PHE A 304 -6.88 3.98 -7.32
N SER A 305 -6.50 3.06 -6.43
CA SER A 305 -7.12 1.74 -6.37
C SER A 305 -8.33 1.62 -5.44
N SER A 306 -8.58 2.57 -4.57
CA SER A 306 -9.81 2.60 -3.77
C SER A 306 -10.65 3.80 -4.17
N GLY A 307 -11.86 3.54 -4.63
CA GLY A 307 -12.87 4.57 -4.87
C GLY A 307 -13.14 5.33 -3.58
N SER A 308 -12.37 6.38 -3.33
CA SER A 308 -12.57 7.24 -2.18
C SER A 308 -13.89 8.01 -2.35
N LYS A 309 -14.63 8.11 -1.27
CA LYS A 309 -15.88 8.87 -1.13
C LYS A 309 -15.75 10.37 -1.52
N LEU A 310 -14.54 10.86 -1.75
CA LEU A 310 -14.25 12.24 -2.18
C LEU A 310 -14.72 12.57 -3.61
N TRP A 311 -15.06 11.56 -4.43
CA TRP A 311 -15.63 11.77 -5.77
C TRP A 311 -17.16 11.80 -5.81
N LYS A 312 -17.85 11.68 -4.68
CA LYS A 312 -19.27 11.98 -4.54
C LYS A 312 -19.52 13.42 -4.13
N GLY A 313 -18.75 14.35 -4.66
CA GLY A 313 -19.16 15.74 -4.75
C GLY A 313 -20.35 15.80 -5.69
N GLU A 314 -21.51 16.02 -5.11
CA GLU A 314 -22.78 16.28 -5.79
C GLU A 314 -22.56 17.32 -6.89
N MET A 315 -22.71 16.88 -8.15
CA MET A 315 -23.26 17.80 -9.12
C MET A 315 -24.70 18.03 -8.68
N SER A 316 -24.93 19.02 -7.81
CA SER A 316 -26.27 19.51 -7.55
C SER A 316 -26.83 20.00 -8.88
N ASP A 317 -27.84 19.33 -9.35
CA ASP A 317 -28.76 19.86 -10.35
C ASP A 317 -29.35 21.16 -9.81
N ASN A 318 -28.94 22.27 -10.38
CA ASN A 318 -29.68 23.52 -10.45
C ASN A 318 -29.67 24.03 -11.90
#